data_2826982fa608c6645d77eb548d2c4c60
#
_entry.id   2826982fa608c6645d77eb548d2c4c60
#
_cell.length_a   1.000
_cell.length_b   1.000
_cell.length_c   1.000
_cell.angle_alpha   90.00
_cell.angle_beta   90.00
_cell.angle_gamma   90.00
#
_symmetry.space_group_name_H-M   'P 1'
#
loop_
_entity.id
_entity.type
_entity.pdbx_description
1 polymer ?
#
loop_
_entity_poly.entity_id
_entity_poly.type
_entity_poly.pdbx_seq_one_letter_code
_entity_poly.pdbx_strand_id
1 'polypeptide(L)'
;MQHLAEQTLALAVNLDDDGVVPVVFFSTEIDGTAEISLEAYRDRINPLHDSMGHMGRTNYHVAMQAVIDHYQSCGAEDPAFVVFQTDGSPTSKAAAEHVLCTAAKLPIFWQFVGFGEDEFRFLRKLDDMPVPSRRVVDNAGFFAAGSSPKALSDASLYDQLLGEFPLWLASARSAGILKR
;
A
#
# COMPACT_ATOMS: atom_id res chain seq x y z
N MET A 1 9.31 -5.21 -7.90
CA MET A 1 9.04 -5.39 -6.45
C MET A 1 10.26 -5.00 -5.60
N GLN A 2 11.42 -5.67 -5.69
CA GLN A 2 12.60 -5.42 -4.85
C GLN A 2 12.96 -3.93 -4.70
N HIS A 3 13.17 -3.21 -5.81
CA HIS A 3 13.55 -1.80 -5.78
C HIS A 3 12.55 -0.91 -5.02
N LEU A 4 11.25 -1.06 -5.25
CA LEU A 4 10.25 -0.27 -4.54
C LEU A 4 10.17 -0.64 -3.05
N ALA A 5 10.38 -1.91 -2.70
CA ALA A 5 10.45 -2.31 -1.30
C ALA A 5 11.67 -1.70 -0.57
N GLU A 6 12.81 -1.60 -1.24
CA GLU A 6 14.00 -0.91 -0.71
C GLU A 6 13.75 0.59 -0.52
N GLN A 7 13.07 1.24 -1.47
CA GLN A 7 12.69 2.64 -1.35
C GLN A 7 11.62 2.87 -0.26
N THR A 8 10.67 1.95 -0.12
CA THR A 8 9.68 2.00 0.96
C THR A 8 10.35 1.87 2.33
N LEU A 9 11.34 0.97 2.47
CA LEU A 9 12.12 0.85 3.70
C LEU A 9 12.91 2.13 4.00
N ALA A 10 13.55 2.73 2.99
CA ALA A 10 14.26 4.00 3.17
C ALA A 10 13.31 5.14 3.59
N LEU A 11 12.05 5.10 3.14
CA LEU A 11 11.02 6.02 3.60
C LEU A 11 10.61 5.73 5.05
N ALA A 12 10.38 4.45 5.38
CA ALA A 12 9.96 4.02 6.71
C ALA A 12 10.92 4.47 7.81
N VAL A 13 12.24 4.35 7.57
CA VAL A 13 13.29 4.83 8.51
C VAL A 13 13.16 6.32 8.87
N ASN A 14 12.53 7.12 8.01
CA ASN A 14 12.29 8.54 8.26
C ASN A 14 10.91 8.81 8.88
N LEU A 15 10.01 7.84 8.88
CA LEU A 15 8.65 7.95 9.39
C LEU A 15 8.42 7.15 10.67
N ASP A 16 9.24 6.12 10.89
CA ASP A 16 9.16 5.20 12.00
C ASP A 16 10.56 4.98 12.61
N ASP A 17 10.67 4.71 13.89
CA ASP A 17 11.93 4.61 14.62
C ASP A 17 12.44 3.17 14.78
N ASP A 18 11.63 2.14 14.50
CA ASP A 18 12.04 0.73 14.59
C ASP A 18 12.80 0.23 13.34
N GLY A 19 12.65 0.92 12.21
CA GLY A 19 13.34 0.58 10.95
C GLY A 19 12.95 -0.79 10.38
N VAL A 20 11.75 -1.29 10.68
CA VAL A 20 11.21 -2.57 10.21
C VAL A 20 9.94 -2.33 9.40
N VAL A 21 9.85 -2.93 8.22
CA VAL A 21 8.66 -2.86 7.37
C VAL A 21 8.04 -4.25 7.23
N PRO A 22 6.81 -4.46 7.73
CA PRO A 22 6.05 -5.67 7.44
C PRO A 22 5.69 -5.75 5.96
N VAL A 23 5.86 -6.93 5.37
CA VAL A 23 5.56 -7.20 3.96
C VAL A 23 4.59 -8.36 3.86
N VAL A 24 3.53 -8.18 3.07
CA VAL A 24 2.53 -9.20 2.77
C VAL A 24 2.62 -9.55 1.30
N PHE A 25 2.88 -10.82 1.00
CA PHE A 25 2.83 -11.38 -0.36
C PHE A 25 1.46 -12.00 -0.57
N PHE A 26 0.86 -11.71 -1.72
CA PHE A 26 -0.48 -12.19 -2.01
C PHE A 26 -0.67 -12.51 -3.49
N SER A 27 -1.62 -13.42 -3.73
CA SER A 27 -2.13 -13.75 -5.05
C SER A 27 -3.64 -14.03 -4.98
N THR A 28 -4.07 -15.27 -5.02
CA THR A 28 -5.45 -15.68 -4.74
C THR A 28 -5.77 -15.56 -3.24
N GLU A 29 -4.77 -15.86 -2.41
CA GLU A 29 -4.79 -15.77 -0.95
C GLU A 29 -3.52 -15.04 -0.47
N ILE A 30 -3.25 -15.05 0.82
CA ILE A 30 -1.96 -14.61 1.35
C ILE A 30 -0.95 -15.72 1.12
N ASP A 31 0.04 -15.44 0.31
CA ASP A 31 1.11 -16.39 -0.02
C ASP A 31 2.17 -16.46 1.10
N GLY A 32 2.32 -15.37 1.84
CA GLY A 32 3.20 -15.31 3.00
C GLY A 32 3.40 -13.89 3.52
N THR A 33 4.04 -13.80 4.67
CA THR A 33 4.43 -12.53 5.30
C THR A 33 5.91 -12.55 5.65
N ALA A 34 6.53 -11.39 5.65
CA ALA A 34 7.92 -11.22 6.07
C ALA A 34 8.13 -9.83 6.68
N GLU A 35 9.22 -9.67 7.39
CA GLU A 35 9.71 -8.37 7.85
C GLU A 35 11.00 -8.03 7.11
N ILE A 36 11.13 -6.78 6.72
CA ILE A 36 12.33 -6.23 6.10
C ILE A 36 12.88 -5.17 7.04
N SER A 37 14.14 -5.31 7.43
CA SER A 37 14.83 -4.35 8.27
C SER A 37 16.02 -3.71 7.54
N LEU A 38 16.47 -2.57 8.05
CA LEU A 38 17.70 -1.92 7.57
C LEU A 38 18.94 -2.82 7.55
N GLU A 39 19.01 -3.78 8.44
CA GLU A 39 20.14 -4.68 8.54
C GLU A 39 20.13 -5.79 7.47
N ALA A 40 18.94 -6.12 6.92
CA ALA A 40 18.73 -7.27 6.05
C ALA A 40 17.77 -7.02 4.87
N TYR A 41 17.81 -5.86 4.22
CA TYR A 41 16.85 -5.51 3.14
C TYR A 41 17.34 -5.87 1.74
N ARG A 42 18.66 -5.88 1.53
CA ARG A 42 19.24 -6.05 0.19
C ARG A 42 18.87 -7.42 -0.39
N ASP A 43 18.35 -7.40 -1.60
CA ASP A 43 17.95 -8.59 -2.37
C ASP A 43 17.03 -9.57 -1.61
N ARG A 44 16.31 -9.11 -0.58
CA ARG A 44 15.48 -9.95 0.28
C ARG A 44 14.14 -10.33 -0.35
N ILE A 45 13.52 -9.42 -1.10
CA ILE A 45 12.16 -9.59 -1.65
C ILE A 45 12.10 -10.68 -2.71
N ASN A 46 13.04 -10.69 -3.65
CA ASN A 46 13.00 -11.65 -4.75
C ASN A 46 13.10 -13.11 -4.25
N PRO A 47 14.06 -13.50 -3.39
CA PRO A 47 14.09 -14.87 -2.85
C PRO A 47 12.84 -15.23 -2.04
N LEU A 48 12.27 -14.30 -1.28
CA LEU A 48 11.02 -14.53 -0.56
C LEU A 48 9.87 -14.79 -1.52
N HIS A 49 9.69 -13.92 -2.51
CA HIS A 49 8.68 -14.07 -3.54
C HIS A 49 8.81 -15.42 -4.28
N ASP A 50 10.03 -15.80 -4.68
CA ASP A 50 10.27 -17.06 -5.40
C ASP A 50 10.00 -18.28 -4.52
N SER A 51 10.16 -18.17 -3.20
CA SER A 51 9.91 -19.27 -2.25
C SER A 51 8.44 -19.50 -1.90
N MET A 52 7.59 -18.47 -2.07
CA MET A 52 6.19 -18.51 -1.63
C MET A 52 5.22 -19.12 -2.64
N GLY A 53 5.68 -19.39 -3.89
CA GLY A 53 4.82 -19.93 -4.94
C GLY A 53 3.84 -18.88 -5.48
N HIS A 54 3.33 -19.12 -6.70
CA HIS A 54 2.44 -18.16 -7.37
C HIS A 54 1.12 -18.84 -7.72
N MET A 55 0.03 -18.34 -7.16
CA MET A 55 -1.32 -18.82 -7.40
C MET A 55 -2.11 -17.80 -8.24
N GLY A 56 -2.00 -17.87 -9.49
CA GLY A 56 -2.69 -17.33 -10.66
C GLY A 56 -3.72 -16.22 -10.63
N ARG A 57 -4.16 -15.68 -9.49
CA ARG A 57 -5.16 -14.59 -9.40
C ARG A 57 -4.71 -13.50 -8.44
N THR A 58 -5.24 -12.29 -8.64
CA THR A 58 -4.85 -11.11 -7.83
C THR A 58 -6.04 -10.62 -7.02
N ASN A 59 -6.09 -10.98 -5.74
CA ASN A 59 -7.18 -10.63 -4.82
C ASN A 59 -6.77 -9.51 -3.88
N TYR A 60 -6.89 -8.25 -4.31
CA TYR A 60 -6.54 -7.08 -3.49
C TYR A 60 -7.20 -7.08 -2.12
N HIS A 61 -8.49 -7.41 -2.06
CA HIS A 61 -9.26 -7.38 -0.82
C HIS A 61 -8.71 -8.31 0.26
N VAL A 62 -8.09 -9.43 -0.13
CA VAL A 62 -7.47 -10.38 0.82
C VAL A 62 -6.21 -9.75 1.42
N ALA A 63 -5.35 -9.16 0.59
CA ALA A 63 -4.15 -8.48 1.05
C ALA A 63 -4.49 -7.26 1.91
N MET A 64 -5.45 -6.45 1.48
CA MET A 64 -5.89 -5.27 2.24
C MET A 64 -6.46 -5.67 3.60
N GLN A 65 -7.27 -6.74 3.66
CA GLN A 65 -7.80 -7.23 4.93
C GLN A 65 -6.69 -7.73 5.86
N ALA A 66 -5.70 -8.46 5.33
CA ALA A 66 -4.56 -8.92 6.14
C ALA A 66 -3.76 -7.76 6.75
N VAL A 67 -3.57 -6.67 6.01
CA VAL A 67 -2.92 -5.46 6.53
C VAL A 67 -3.76 -4.80 7.62
N ILE A 68 -5.09 -4.70 7.42
CA ILE A 68 -6.02 -4.15 8.42
C ILE A 68 -5.97 -4.98 9.70
N ASP A 69 -6.06 -6.30 9.58
CA ASP A 69 -6.03 -7.22 10.72
C ASP A 69 -4.69 -7.14 11.48
N HIS A 70 -3.58 -7.03 10.75
CA HIS A 70 -2.26 -6.81 11.34
C HIS A 70 -2.21 -5.49 12.12
N TYR A 71 -2.60 -4.38 11.49
CA TYR A 71 -2.63 -3.06 12.13
C TYR A 71 -3.47 -3.07 13.42
N GLN A 72 -4.64 -3.67 13.39
CA GLN A 72 -5.51 -3.76 14.56
C GLN A 72 -4.95 -4.67 15.65
N SER A 73 -4.28 -5.76 15.28
CA SER A 73 -3.67 -6.69 16.24
C SER A 73 -2.47 -6.12 16.97
N CYS A 74 -1.72 -5.22 16.32
CA CYS A 74 -0.60 -4.52 16.95
C CYS A 74 -1.03 -3.47 17.97
N GLY A 75 -2.31 -3.09 17.99
CA GLY A 75 -2.80 -2.03 18.87
C GLY A 75 -2.23 -0.64 18.54
N ALA A 76 -1.72 -0.45 17.33
CA ALA A 76 -1.17 0.81 16.87
C ALA A 76 -2.26 1.89 16.81
N GLU A 77 -1.90 3.10 17.21
CA GLU A 77 -2.78 4.29 17.14
C GLU A 77 -2.25 5.32 16.13
N ASP A 78 -1.00 5.20 15.75
CA ASP A 78 -0.35 6.07 14.77
C ASP A 78 -0.81 5.76 13.34
N PRO A 79 -0.80 6.75 12.44
CA PRO A 79 -1.24 6.54 11.07
C PRO A 79 -0.32 5.56 10.32
N ALA A 80 -0.92 4.54 9.71
CA ALA A 80 -0.21 3.60 8.85
C ALA A 80 -0.19 4.10 7.40
N PHE A 81 1.00 4.10 6.79
CA PHE A 81 1.21 4.35 5.37
C PHE A 81 1.50 3.03 4.66
N VAL A 82 0.57 2.56 3.84
CA VAL A 82 0.65 1.26 3.17
C VAL A 82 1.01 1.44 1.70
N VAL A 83 2.14 0.90 1.26
CA VAL A 83 2.50 0.85 -0.16
C VAL A 83 2.01 -0.45 -0.76
N PHE A 84 0.99 -0.37 -1.62
CA PHE A 84 0.35 -1.50 -2.28
C PHE A 84 0.83 -1.61 -3.73
N GLN A 85 1.67 -2.62 -4.01
CA GLN A 85 2.25 -2.84 -5.33
C GLN A 85 1.44 -3.84 -6.15
N THR A 86 1.20 -3.55 -7.43
CA THR A 86 0.49 -4.45 -8.33
C THR A 86 0.85 -4.20 -9.80
N ASP A 87 0.75 -5.23 -10.63
CA ASP A 87 0.98 -5.19 -12.08
C ASP A 87 -0.31 -5.32 -12.91
N GLY A 88 -1.48 -5.39 -12.26
CA GLY A 88 -2.74 -5.56 -12.97
C GLY A 88 -3.98 -5.29 -12.13
N SER A 89 -5.13 -5.63 -12.66
CA SER A 89 -6.42 -5.41 -12.03
C SER A 89 -6.81 -6.55 -11.09
N PRO A 90 -7.57 -6.27 -10.00
CA PRO A 90 -8.03 -7.32 -9.09
C PRO A 90 -9.10 -8.21 -9.70
N THR A 91 -9.15 -9.45 -9.24
CA THR A 91 -10.20 -10.41 -9.61
C THR A 91 -11.59 -9.91 -9.22
N SER A 92 -11.72 -9.32 -8.03
CA SER A 92 -12.97 -8.72 -7.54
C SER A 92 -12.80 -7.24 -7.22
N LYS A 93 -13.18 -6.39 -8.18
CA LYS A 93 -13.18 -4.93 -8.03
C LYS A 93 -14.12 -4.47 -6.91
N ALA A 94 -15.31 -5.09 -6.81
CA ALA A 94 -16.29 -4.73 -5.78
C ALA A 94 -15.80 -5.06 -4.36
N ALA A 95 -15.12 -6.19 -4.17
CA ALA A 95 -14.56 -6.55 -2.87
C ALA A 95 -13.43 -5.60 -2.46
N ALA A 96 -12.52 -5.26 -3.37
CA ALA A 96 -11.44 -4.30 -3.11
C ALA A 96 -12.00 -2.91 -2.76
N GLU A 97 -12.98 -2.41 -3.53
CA GLU A 97 -13.67 -1.15 -3.26
C GLU A 97 -14.35 -1.15 -1.88
N HIS A 98 -15.02 -2.25 -1.52
CA HIS A 98 -15.68 -2.40 -0.22
C HIS A 98 -14.69 -2.31 0.94
N VAL A 99 -13.57 -3.03 0.86
CA VAL A 99 -12.54 -2.99 1.89
C VAL A 99 -11.93 -1.60 2.02
N LEU A 100 -11.62 -0.92 0.90
CA LEU A 100 -11.10 0.44 0.92
C LEU A 100 -12.07 1.42 1.61
N CYS A 101 -13.35 1.37 1.25
CA CYS A 101 -14.38 2.23 1.85
C CYS A 101 -14.56 1.98 3.36
N THR A 102 -14.46 0.72 3.78
CA THR A 102 -14.55 0.34 5.19
C THR A 102 -13.32 0.83 5.96
N ALA A 103 -12.13 0.64 5.37
CA ALA A 103 -10.85 1.07 5.92
C ALA A 103 -10.70 2.60 6.02
N ALA A 104 -11.53 3.39 5.31
CA ALA A 104 -11.49 4.84 5.41
C ALA A 104 -11.86 5.40 6.80
N LYS A 105 -12.34 4.55 7.71
CA LYS A 105 -12.59 4.87 9.13
C LYS A 105 -11.40 4.54 10.04
N LEU A 106 -10.37 3.94 9.50
CA LEU A 106 -9.16 3.54 10.21
C LEU A 106 -8.02 4.50 9.89
N PRO A 107 -7.02 4.63 10.76
CA PRO A 107 -5.85 5.46 10.50
C PRO A 107 -4.89 4.79 9.51
N ILE A 108 -5.39 4.41 8.33
CA ILE A 108 -4.63 3.71 7.28
C ILE A 108 -4.78 4.44 5.96
N PHE A 109 -3.67 4.84 5.37
CA PHE A 109 -3.59 5.40 4.02
C PHE A 109 -2.99 4.37 3.05
N TRP A 110 -3.59 4.23 1.88
CA TRP A 110 -3.22 3.27 0.85
C TRP A 110 -2.59 3.97 -0.34
N GLN A 111 -1.29 3.85 -0.50
CA GLN A 111 -0.60 4.30 -1.70
C GLN A 111 -0.49 3.15 -2.69
N PHE A 112 -1.35 3.13 -3.69
CA PHE A 112 -1.29 2.14 -4.77
C PHE A 112 -0.21 2.51 -5.78
N VAL A 113 0.60 1.53 -6.15
CA VAL A 113 1.67 1.66 -7.15
C VAL A 113 1.47 0.61 -8.22
N GLY A 114 1.11 1.04 -9.42
CA GLY A 114 0.98 0.19 -10.59
C GLY A 114 2.30 0.10 -11.35
N PHE A 115 2.77 -1.11 -11.68
CA PHE A 115 3.94 -1.30 -12.54
C PHE A 115 3.61 -2.21 -13.72
N GLY A 116 4.28 -1.99 -14.87
CA GLY A 116 3.97 -2.67 -16.11
C GLY A 116 3.18 -1.79 -17.08
N GLU A 117 2.46 -2.43 -18.01
CA GLU A 117 1.78 -1.77 -19.13
C GLU A 117 0.26 -1.70 -19.00
N ASP A 118 -0.31 -2.11 -17.84
CA ASP A 118 -1.76 -1.98 -17.59
C ASP A 118 -2.16 -0.50 -17.50
N GLU A 119 -3.36 -0.17 -17.95
CA GLU A 119 -3.91 1.19 -17.85
C GLU A 119 -4.33 1.55 -16.41
N PHE A 120 -4.39 0.60 -15.52
CA PHE A 120 -4.77 0.73 -14.12
C PHE A 120 -6.08 1.50 -13.89
N ARG A 121 -7.06 1.33 -14.78
CA ARG A 121 -8.36 2.04 -14.71
C ARG A 121 -9.06 1.84 -13.37
N PHE A 122 -8.90 0.68 -12.76
CA PHE A 122 -9.52 0.40 -11.48
C PHE A 122 -8.83 1.15 -10.33
N LEU A 123 -7.51 1.22 -10.31
CA LEU A 123 -6.76 1.96 -9.29
C LEU A 123 -7.02 3.46 -9.38
N ARG A 124 -7.05 4.02 -10.60
CA ARG A 124 -7.48 5.42 -10.81
C ARG A 124 -8.90 5.68 -10.29
N LYS A 125 -9.82 4.73 -10.52
CA LYS A 125 -11.18 4.83 -9.96
C LYS A 125 -11.18 4.78 -8.43
N LEU A 126 -10.31 4.00 -7.79
CA LEU A 126 -10.21 3.96 -6.32
C LEU A 126 -9.68 5.28 -5.76
N ASP A 127 -8.69 5.84 -6.41
CA ASP A 127 -8.10 7.13 -6.12
C ASP A 127 -9.16 8.26 -6.22
N ASP A 128 -9.80 8.39 -7.39
CA ASP A 128 -10.82 9.41 -7.67
C ASP A 128 -12.19 9.16 -7.00
N MET A 129 -12.31 8.22 -6.05
CA MET A 129 -13.59 7.84 -5.47
C MET A 129 -14.20 8.96 -4.60
N PRO A 130 -15.46 9.35 -4.83
CA PRO A 130 -16.06 10.49 -4.14
C PRO A 130 -16.08 10.40 -2.61
N VAL A 131 -15.74 11.51 -1.95
CA VAL A 131 -15.85 11.74 -0.51
C VAL A 131 -16.89 12.85 -0.29
N PRO A 132 -17.75 12.79 0.73
CA PRO A 132 -17.92 11.73 1.73
C PRO A 132 -18.93 10.63 1.32
N SER A 133 -19.43 10.63 0.10
CA SER A 133 -20.56 9.78 -0.31
C SER A 133 -20.24 8.29 -0.36
N ARG A 134 -18.97 7.93 -0.65
CA ARG A 134 -18.52 6.54 -0.73
C ARG A 134 -17.60 6.15 0.43
N ARG A 135 -16.79 7.05 0.92
CA ARG A 135 -15.84 6.88 2.02
C ARG A 135 -15.76 8.17 2.85
N VAL A 136 -15.46 8.06 4.15
CA VAL A 136 -15.48 9.22 5.07
C VAL A 136 -14.34 10.20 4.82
N VAL A 137 -13.19 9.73 4.37
CA VAL A 137 -12.03 10.51 3.92
C VAL A 137 -11.44 9.87 2.69
N ASP A 138 -10.67 10.63 1.95
CA ASP A 138 -9.85 10.13 0.86
C ASP A 138 -8.62 9.42 1.43
N ASN A 139 -8.67 8.10 1.51
CA ASN A 139 -7.65 7.25 2.12
C ASN A 139 -6.82 6.47 1.10
N ALA A 140 -6.80 6.91 -0.15
CA ALA A 140 -6.03 6.26 -1.21
C ALA A 140 -5.35 7.28 -2.10
N GLY A 141 -4.17 6.94 -2.58
CA GLY A 141 -3.47 7.59 -3.68
C GLY A 141 -3.02 6.55 -4.70
N PHE A 142 -2.83 6.95 -5.94
CA PHE A 142 -2.35 6.07 -7.00
C PHE A 142 -1.36 6.76 -7.91
N PHE A 143 -0.27 6.06 -8.26
CA PHE A 143 0.53 6.41 -9.42
C PHE A 143 0.99 5.18 -10.21
N ALA A 144 1.23 5.37 -11.50
CA ALA A 144 1.78 4.34 -12.38
C ALA A 144 3.30 4.51 -12.48
N ALA A 145 4.06 3.55 -11.97
CA ALA A 145 5.52 3.53 -12.06
C ALA A 145 6.05 3.12 -13.45
N GLY A 146 5.14 2.71 -14.35
CA GLY A 146 5.47 2.28 -15.71
C GLY A 146 6.16 0.93 -15.78
N SER A 147 6.64 0.58 -17.00
CA SER A 147 7.31 -0.71 -17.25
C SER A 147 8.75 -0.76 -16.72
N SER A 148 9.33 0.39 -16.37
CA SER A 148 10.70 0.50 -15.87
C SER A 148 10.75 1.32 -14.57
N PRO A 149 10.26 0.81 -13.45
CA PRO A 149 10.22 1.55 -12.17
C PRO A 149 11.58 2.07 -11.71
N LYS A 150 12.66 1.37 -12.09
CA LYS A 150 14.04 1.79 -11.81
C LYS A 150 14.49 3.04 -12.55
N ALA A 151 13.73 3.48 -13.57
CA ALA A 151 14.04 4.71 -14.31
C ALA A 151 13.55 5.99 -13.60
N LEU A 152 12.69 5.85 -12.60
CA LEU A 152 12.28 6.95 -11.75
C LEU A 152 13.45 7.35 -10.84
N SER A 153 13.71 8.65 -10.73
CA SER A 153 14.63 9.13 -9.69
C SER A 153 14.00 8.99 -8.31
N ASP A 154 14.82 8.81 -7.27
CA ASP A 154 14.35 8.71 -5.90
C ASP A 154 13.46 9.91 -5.51
N ALA A 155 13.86 11.12 -5.88
CA ALA A 155 13.08 12.34 -5.64
C ALA A 155 11.69 12.26 -6.28
N SER A 156 11.60 11.86 -7.55
CA SER A 156 10.33 11.72 -8.25
C SER A 156 9.46 10.60 -7.64
N LEU A 157 10.08 9.51 -7.21
CA LEU A 157 9.38 8.41 -6.55
C LEU A 157 8.78 8.85 -5.20
N TYR A 158 9.57 9.53 -4.37
CA TYR A 158 9.08 10.02 -3.07
C TYR A 158 8.02 11.11 -3.21
N ASP A 159 8.14 12.02 -4.18
CA ASP A 159 7.11 13.01 -4.48
C ASP A 159 5.77 12.33 -4.84
N GLN A 160 5.82 11.25 -5.61
CA GLN A 160 4.64 10.48 -5.99
C GLN A 160 4.08 9.66 -4.80
N LEU A 161 4.94 9.02 -4.01
CA LEU A 161 4.52 8.25 -2.84
C LEU A 161 3.86 9.12 -1.77
N LEU A 162 4.40 10.31 -1.52
CA LEU A 162 3.99 11.16 -0.41
C LEU A 162 3.02 12.30 -0.82
N GLY A 163 2.71 12.45 -2.10
CA GLY A 163 1.96 13.60 -2.61
C GLY A 163 0.61 13.83 -1.91
N GLU A 164 -0.11 12.76 -1.61
CA GLU A 164 -1.45 12.81 -1.03
C GLU A 164 -1.50 12.54 0.47
N PHE A 165 -0.49 11.85 1.00
CA PHE A 165 -0.46 11.48 2.41
C PHE A 165 -0.61 12.64 3.39
N PRO A 166 0.07 13.80 3.21
CA PRO A 166 -0.13 14.97 4.09
C PRO A 166 -1.55 15.54 4.04
N LEU A 167 -2.20 15.50 2.88
CA LEU A 167 -3.59 15.95 2.71
C LEU A 167 -4.55 15.02 3.43
N TRP A 168 -4.32 13.71 3.30
CA TRP A 168 -5.09 12.72 4.05
C TRP A 168 -4.91 12.88 5.57
N LEU A 169 -3.69 13.11 6.08
CA LEU A 169 -3.45 13.34 7.51
C LEU A 169 -4.30 14.50 8.04
N ALA A 170 -4.39 15.60 7.29
CA ALA A 170 -5.21 16.76 7.66
C ALA A 170 -6.71 16.40 7.68
N SER A 171 -7.18 15.70 6.65
CA SER A 171 -8.57 15.26 6.51
C SER A 171 -8.96 14.24 7.59
N ALA A 172 -8.09 13.27 7.88
CA ALA A 172 -8.31 12.24 8.89
C ALA A 172 -8.36 12.82 10.31
N ARG A 173 -7.52 13.83 10.61
CA ARG A 173 -7.63 14.58 11.87
C ARG A 173 -8.93 15.35 11.97
N SER A 174 -9.35 16.01 10.89
CA SER A 174 -10.62 16.75 10.84
C SER A 174 -11.84 15.84 11.00
N ALA A 175 -11.77 14.60 10.50
CA ALA A 175 -12.81 13.59 10.63
C ALA A 175 -12.77 12.84 11.98
N GLY A 176 -11.79 13.11 12.85
CA GLY A 176 -11.63 12.44 14.14
C GLY A 176 -11.13 10.99 14.05
N ILE A 177 -10.54 10.61 12.93
CA ILE A 177 -9.92 9.29 12.71
C ILE A 177 -8.56 9.24 13.41
N LEU A 178 -7.79 10.32 13.29
CA LEU A 178 -6.52 10.47 14.00
C LEU A 178 -6.71 11.28 15.29
N LYS A 179 -6.08 10.85 16.37
CA LYS A 179 -5.98 11.64 17.60
C LYS A 179 -5.19 12.93 17.33
N ARG A 180 -5.47 13.97 18.10
CA ARG A 180 -4.77 15.26 18.02
C ARG A 180 -3.37 15.15 18.59
#